data_41c674fe89b34a3dbef83c4e5b106c62
#
_entry.id   41c674fe89b34a3dbef83c4e5b106c62
#
_cell.length_a   1.000
_cell.length_b   1.000
_cell.length_c   1.000
_cell.angle_alpha   90.00
_cell.angle_beta   90.00
_cell.angle_gamma   90.00
#
_symmetry.space_group_name_H-M   'P 1'
#
loop_
_entity.id
_entity.type
_entity.pdbx_description
1 polymer ?
#
loop_
_entity_poly.entity_id
_entity_poly.type
_entity_poly.pdbx_seq_one_letter_code
_entity_poly.pdbx_strand_id
1 'polypeptide(L)'
;GHNIVSSKELPSAIEVYRRALAEAEDGSITILTVGEVNVIPRLLDSPADTVSPLTGYELVARKCSRIVSMGPPYNWGTPRLHDPLPPNGWGWQMLQKLPPNIPVYASPEGVQVKSGMSLYKTPVNNPVRENYRITKGNTIGPSTSHHSMDQCAAYYAVRGAQTGLQRVTAHGSWVLGAGFNTYNVWNSNINKPMHFKVDAI
;
A
#
# COMPACT_ATOMS: atom_id res chain seq x y z
N GLY A 1 24.44 -8.42 -6.27
CA GLY A 1 24.52 -7.19 -7.02
C GLY A 1 23.78 -7.31 -8.35
N HIS A 2 23.43 -6.19 -8.95
CA HIS A 2 22.82 -6.08 -10.28
C HIS A 2 23.61 -5.06 -11.11
N ASN A 3 23.45 -5.11 -12.41
CA ASN A 3 24.15 -4.22 -13.35
C ASN A 3 23.33 -2.96 -13.71
N ILE A 4 22.21 -2.72 -13.03
CA ILE A 4 21.35 -1.56 -13.28
C ILE A 4 22.03 -0.31 -12.71
N VAL A 5 22.36 0.64 -13.57
CA VAL A 5 23.00 1.92 -13.22
C VAL A 5 22.03 3.09 -13.22
N SER A 6 20.85 2.94 -13.84
CA SER A 6 19.83 3.98 -13.91
C SER A 6 18.42 3.41 -13.83
N SER A 7 17.52 4.09 -13.12
CA SER A 7 16.09 3.75 -13.11
C SER A 7 15.44 3.90 -14.51
N LYS A 8 16.06 4.64 -15.43
CA LYS A 8 15.58 4.77 -16.82
C LYS A 8 15.72 3.49 -17.63
N GLU A 9 16.52 2.53 -17.16
CA GLU A 9 16.70 1.22 -17.78
C GLU A 9 15.60 0.22 -17.35
N LEU A 10 14.78 0.61 -16.40
CA LEU A 10 13.72 -0.23 -15.88
C LEU A 10 12.37 0.10 -16.54
N PRO A 11 11.48 -0.88 -16.67
CA PRO A 11 10.11 -0.61 -17.08
C PRO A 11 9.43 0.34 -16.07
N SER A 12 8.51 1.15 -16.56
CA SER A 12 7.73 2.02 -15.68
C SER A 12 6.87 1.20 -14.71
N ALA A 13 6.57 1.76 -13.53
CA ALA A 13 5.67 1.11 -12.58
C ALA A 13 4.31 0.78 -13.21
N ILE A 14 3.79 1.67 -14.06
CA ILE A 14 2.50 1.44 -14.76
C ILE A 14 2.59 0.23 -15.69
N GLU A 15 3.66 0.11 -16.46
CA GLU A 15 3.86 -1.04 -17.35
C GLU A 15 3.92 -2.36 -16.56
N VAL A 16 4.66 -2.37 -15.43
CA VAL A 16 4.76 -3.56 -14.57
C VAL A 16 3.40 -3.94 -13.99
N TYR A 17 2.63 -2.98 -13.50
CA TYR A 17 1.28 -3.24 -12.98
C TYR A 17 0.34 -3.75 -14.07
N ARG A 18 0.34 -3.10 -15.25
CA ARG A 18 -0.51 -3.51 -16.36
C ARG A 18 -0.19 -4.93 -16.82
N ARG A 19 1.08 -5.28 -16.93
CA ARG A 19 1.52 -6.64 -17.29
C ARG A 19 1.07 -7.67 -16.27
N ALA A 20 1.32 -7.42 -14.98
CA ALA A 20 0.91 -8.32 -13.91
C ALA A 20 -0.62 -8.54 -13.87
N LEU A 21 -1.39 -7.47 -14.09
CA LEU A 21 -2.85 -7.56 -14.15
C LEU A 21 -3.31 -8.30 -15.41
N ALA A 22 -2.72 -8.02 -16.57
CA ALA A 22 -3.13 -8.65 -17.83
C ALA A 22 -2.92 -10.18 -17.84
N GLU A 23 -1.83 -10.63 -17.21
CA GLU A 23 -1.47 -12.05 -17.11
C GLU A 23 -2.25 -12.81 -16.04
N ALA A 24 -2.87 -12.12 -15.10
CA ALA A 24 -3.57 -12.73 -13.98
C ALA A 24 -4.97 -13.24 -14.35
N GLU A 25 -5.49 -14.16 -13.56
CA GLU A 25 -6.90 -14.55 -13.62
C GLU A 25 -7.82 -13.44 -13.09
N ASP A 26 -9.07 -13.44 -13.51
CA ASP A 26 -10.04 -12.44 -13.07
C ASP A 26 -10.28 -12.53 -11.55
N GLY A 27 -10.23 -11.39 -10.87
CA GLY A 27 -10.45 -11.29 -9.43
C GLY A 27 -9.35 -11.91 -8.55
N SER A 28 -8.19 -12.27 -9.12
CA SER A 28 -7.12 -12.97 -8.37
C SER A 28 -6.11 -12.03 -7.70
N ILE A 29 -6.00 -10.77 -8.15
CA ILE A 29 -4.97 -9.85 -7.68
C ILE A 29 -5.41 -9.09 -6.44
N THR A 30 -4.56 -9.07 -5.42
CA THR A 30 -4.62 -8.10 -4.32
C THR A 30 -3.52 -7.06 -4.51
N ILE A 31 -3.89 -5.80 -4.63
CA ILE A 31 -2.92 -4.69 -4.65
C ILE A 31 -2.61 -4.29 -3.21
N LEU A 32 -1.33 -4.29 -2.85
CA LEU A 32 -0.85 -3.84 -1.54
C LEU A 32 -0.15 -2.48 -1.69
N THR A 33 -0.59 -1.49 -0.91
CA THR A 33 0.04 -0.17 -0.85
C THR A 33 0.65 0.05 0.53
N VAL A 34 1.97 0.11 0.60
CA VAL A 34 2.75 0.34 1.82
C VAL A 34 3.64 1.59 1.73
N GLY A 35 3.26 2.50 0.87
CA GLY A 35 3.94 3.76 0.61
C GLY A 35 3.02 4.74 -0.11
N GLU A 36 3.59 5.61 -0.94
CA GLU A 36 2.80 6.55 -1.74
C GLU A 36 1.88 5.80 -2.71
N VAL A 37 0.61 6.18 -2.73
CA VAL A 37 -0.40 5.55 -3.59
C VAL A 37 -0.47 6.15 -5.00
N ASN A 38 0.48 7.00 -5.37
CA ASN A 38 0.52 7.75 -6.64
C ASN A 38 0.48 6.86 -7.90
N VAL A 39 0.95 5.63 -7.79
CA VAL A 39 0.94 4.67 -8.91
C VAL A 39 -0.50 4.26 -9.25
N ILE A 40 -1.38 4.13 -8.26
CA ILE A 40 -2.74 3.61 -8.47
C ILE A 40 -3.60 4.56 -9.32
N PRO A 41 -3.73 5.86 -9.02
CA PRO A 41 -4.47 6.78 -9.90
C PRO A 41 -3.92 6.82 -11.33
N ARG A 42 -2.59 6.77 -11.48
CA ARG A 42 -1.94 6.75 -12.79
C ARG A 42 -2.20 5.45 -13.55
N LEU A 43 -2.22 4.32 -12.85
CA LEU A 43 -2.62 3.04 -13.43
C LEU A 43 -4.06 3.11 -13.94
N LEU A 44 -4.99 3.62 -13.13
CA LEU A 44 -6.40 3.75 -13.51
C LEU A 44 -6.60 4.67 -14.73
N ASP A 45 -5.79 5.71 -14.88
CA ASP A 45 -5.81 6.62 -16.02
C ASP A 45 -5.08 6.07 -17.25
N SER A 46 -4.38 4.96 -17.15
CA SER A 46 -3.57 4.44 -18.26
C SER A 46 -4.46 3.92 -19.39
N PRO A 47 -4.17 4.30 -20.66
CA PRO A 47 -4.92 3.80 -21.82
C PRO A 47 -4.63 2.32 -22.09
N ALA A 48 -5.41 1.73 -22.98
CA ALA A 48 -5.07 0.48 -23.64
C ALA A 48 -3.72 0.62 -24.39
N ASP A 49 -2.93 -0.44 -24.39
CA ASP A 49 -1.60 -0.46 -25.01
C ASP A 49 -1.25 -1.85 -25.56
N THR A 50 0.01 -2.05 -25.91
CA THR A 50 0.50 -3.35 -26.43
C THR A 50 0.48 -4.46 -25.39
N VAL A 51 0.44 -4.14 -24.10
CA VAL A 51 0.34 -5.12 -23.00
C VAL A 51 -1.09 -5.65 -22.88
N SER A 52 -2.09 -4.78 -23.04
CA SER A 52 -3.50 -5.17 -22.95
C SER A 52 -4.40 -4.22 -23.71
N PRO A 53 -5.43 -4.74 -24.42
CA PRO A 53 -6.48 -3.92 -25.02
C PRO A 53 -7.40 -3.25 -23.99
N LEU A 54 -7.30 -3.63 -22.70
CA LEU A 54 -8.04 -3.02 -21.61
C LEU A 54 -7.29 -1.78 -21.09
N THR A 55 -8.04 -0.76 -20.72
CA THR A 55 -7.53 0.38 -19.96
C THR A 55 -7.07 -0.08 -18.58
N GLY A 56 -6.28 0.74 -17.87
CA GLY A 56 -5.90 0.42 -16.49
C GLY A 56 -7.09 0.30 -15.53
N TYR A 57 -8.13 1.14 -15.74
CA TYR A 57 -9.38 1.03 -14.99
C TYR A 57 -10.06 -0.33 -15.20
N GLU A 58 -10.21 -0.78 -16.44
CA GLU A 58 -10.81 -2.06 -16.78
C GLU A 58 -9.98 -3.25 -16.28
N LEU A 59 -8.64 -3.15 -16.36
CA LEU A 59 -7.74 -4.15 -15.78
C LEU A 59 -7.93 -4.27 -14.27
N VAL A 60 -7.95 -3.16 -13.55
CA VAL A 60 -8.17 -3.17 -12.10
C VAL A 60 -9.57 -3.70 -11.78
N ALA A 61 -10.61 -3.20 -12.46
CA ALA A 61 -11.99 -3.62 -12.23
C ALA A 61 -12.20 -5.13 -12.43
N ARG A 62 -11.47 -5.73 -13.38
CA ARG A 62 -11.62 -7.13 -13.76
C ARG A 62 -10.72 -8.06 -12.97
N LYS A 63 -9.45 -7.67 -12.78
CA LYS A 63 -8.40 -8.55 -12.26
C LYS A 63 -8.16 -8.42 -10.75
N CYS A 64 -8.48 -7.26 -10.19
CA CYS A 64 -8.25 -6.99 -8.78
C CYS A 64 -9.44 -7.44 -7.94
N SER A 65 -9.17 -8.14 -6.84
CA SER A 65 -10.18 -8.52 -5.85
C SER A 65 -10.31 -7.50 -4.73
N ARG A 66 -9.23 -6.80 -4.41
CA ARG A 66 -9.18 -5.82 -3.31
C ARG A 66 -7.89 -5.01 -3.33
N ILE A 67 -7.91 -3.89 -2.63
CA ILE A 67 -6.70 -3.14 -2.25
C ILE A 67 -6.54 -3.25 -0.73
N VAL A 68 -5.31 -3.52 -0.28
CA VAL A 68 -4.91 -3.45 1.12
C VAL A 68 -3.92 -2.30 1.26
N SER A 69 -4.16 -1.41 2.20
CA SER A 69 -3.34 -0.22 2.43
C SER A 69 -2.78 -0.23 3.84
N MET A 70 -1.51 0.10 3.98
CA MET A 70 -0.92 0.43 5.28
C MET A 70 -1.46 1.80 5.71
N GLY A 71 -2.39 1.77 6.66
CA GLY A 71 -3.13 2.94 7.08
C GLY A 71 -4.19 3.39 6.07
N PRO A 72 -4.87 4.49 6.34
CA PRO A 72 -5.71 5.14 5.35
C PRO A 72 -4.85 5.52 4.14
N PRO A 73 -5.43 5.58 2.93
CA PRO A 73 -4.70 6.02 1.76
C PRO A 73 -4.29 7.49 1.98
N TYR A 74 -3.14 7.65 2.60
CA TYR A 74 -2.62 8.96 2.96
C TYR A 74 -2.28 9.77 1.72
N ASN A 75 -2.50 11.06 1.81
CA ASN A 75 -1.87 12.05 0.93
C ASN A 75 -0.38 12.21 1.31
N TRP A 76 0.32 11.09 1.59
CA TRP A 76 1.74 11.12 1.84
C TRP A 76 2.44 11.44 0.53
N GLY A 77 3.11 12.49 0.54
CA GLY A 77 4.02 12.89 -0.48
C GLY A 77 4.56 14.25 -0.08
N THR A 78 5.78 14.28 0.47
CA THR A 78 6.56 15.48 0.22
C THR A 78 6.59 15.64 -1.28
N PRO A 79 6.26 16.85 -1.84
CA PRO A 79 6.46 17.09 -3.25
C PRO A 79 7.94 16.79 -3.51
N ARG A 80 8.21 15.63 -4.07
CA ARG A 80 9.51 15.43 -4.68
C ARG A 80 9.54 16.38 -5.85
N LEU A 81 10.65 17.05 -6.04
CA LEU A 81 10.89 18.11 -7.03
C LEU A 81 10.39 17.85 -8.46
N HIS A 82 9.91 16.63 -8.75
CA HIS A 82 9.53 16.18 -10.08
C HIS A 82 8.11 15.61 -10.19
N ASP A 83 7.34 15.58 -9.11
CA ASP A 83 6.01 14.99 -9.13
C ASP A 83 5.03 15.86 -8.34
N PRO A 84 4.45 16.90 -8.99
CA PRO A 84 3.52 17.78 -8.32
C PRO A 84 2.33 17.00 -7.79
N LEU A 85 1.99 17.25 -6.52
CA LEU A 85 0.77 16.67 -5.96
C LEU A 85 -0.44 17.19 -6.72
N PRO A 86 -1.32 16.28 -7.13
CA PRO A 86 -2.58 16.69 -7.72
C PRO A 86 -3.45 17.42 -6.68
N PRO A 87 -4.41 18.24 -7.12
CA PRO A 87 -5.41 18.78 -6.23
C PRO A 87 -6.02 17.66 -5.37
N ASN A 88 -6.11 17.91 -4.06
CA ASN A 88 -6.61 16.97 -3.05
C ASN A 88 -5.74 15.71 -2.79
N GLY A 89 -4.55 15.60 -3.43
CA GLY A 89 -3.60 14.52 -3.18
C GLY A 89 -3.92 13.17 -3.84
N TRP A 90 -2.93 12.29 -3.86
CA TRP A 90 -3.00 10.99 -4.54
C TRP A 90 -3.99 10.02 -3.90
N GLY A 91 -4.08 10.01 -2.58
CA GLY A 91 -5.03 9.15 -1.86
C GLY A 91 -6.47 9.48 -2.19
N TRP A 92 -6.80 10.77 -2.25
CA TRP A 92 -8.12 11.23 -2.68
C TRP A 92 -8.41 10.79 -4.13
N GLN A 93 -7.47 11.01 -5.04
CA GLN A 93 -7.64 10.60 -6.43
C GLN A 93 -7.81 9.08 -6.57
N MET A 94 -7.05 8.30 -5.82
CA MET A 94 -7.23 6.85 -5.80
C MET A 94 -8.67 6.49 -5.41
N LEU A 95 -9.16 6.99 -4.28
CA LEU A 95 -10.50 6.66 -3.80
C LEU A 95 -11.63 7.14 -4.72
N GLN A 96 -11.43 8.26 -5.42
CA GLN A 96 -12.43 8.77 -6.38
C GLN A 96 -12.46 7.98 -7.69
N LYS A 97 -11.33 7.47 -8.13
CA LYS A 97 -11.18 6.80 -9.42
C LYS A 97 -11.36 5.28 -9.35
N LEU A 98 -11.26 4.68 -8.16
CA LEU A 98 -11.38 3.24 -8.03
C LEU A 98 -12.72 2.72 -8.56
N PRO A 99 -12.71 1.58 -9.28
CA PRO A 99 -13.92 0.89 -9.65
C PRO A 99 -14.77 0.58 -8.40
N PRO A 100 -16.11 0.75 -8.44
CA PRO A 100 -16.97 0.62 -7.27
C PRO A 100 -17.02 -0.82 -6.71
N ASN A 101 -16.59 -1.80 -7.45
CA ASN A 101 -16.53 -3.20 -7.03
C ASN A 101 -15.21 -3.55 -6.29
N ILE A 102 -14.27 -2.62 -6.16
CA ILE A 102 -12.97 -2.90 -5.53
C ILE A 102 -12.96 -2.40 -4.08
N PRO A 103 -12.98 -3.29 -3.08
CA PRO A 103 -12.91 -2.92 -1.68
C PRO A 103 -11.51 -2.47 -1.29
N VAL A 104 -11.44 -1.50 -0.38
CA VAL A 104 -10.21 -0.99 0.21
C VAL A 104 -10.16 -1.35 1.70
N TYR A 105 -9.16 -2.12 2.08
CA TYR A 105 -8.88 -2.49 3.47
C TYR A 105 -7.72 -1.66 3.97
N ALA A 106 -7.97 -0.81 4.95
CA ALA A 106 -6.94 0.01 5.57
C ALA A 106 -6.51 -0.59 6.91
N SER A 107 -5.22 -0.85 7.07
CA SER A 107 -4.61 -1.42 8.28
C SER A 107 -3.76 -0.36 9.00
N PRO A 108 -4.36 0.49 9.86
CA PRO A 108 -3.62 1.55 10.55
C PRO A 108 -2.83 1.05 11.77
N GLU A 109 -3.12 -0.14 12.27
CA GLU A 109 -2.77 -0.57 13.64
C GLU A 109 -1.40 -1.24 13.77
N GLY A 110 -0.64 -1.37 12.69
CA GLY A 110 0.74 -1.87 12.78
C GLY A 110 1.67 -1.03 13.66
N VAL A 111 1.22 0.16 14.09
CA VAL A 111 1.91 1.00 15.09
C VAL A 111 2.02 0.30 16.45
N GLN A 112 1.06 -0.50 16.84
CA GLN A 112 1.06 -1.21 18.12
C GLN A 112 1.85 -2.52 18.06
N VAL A 113 2.03 -3.09 16.89
CA VAL A 113 2.80 -4.31 16.68
C VAL A 113 4.27 -3.96 16.47
N LYS A 114 5.14 -4.50 17.31
CA LYS A 114 6.59 -4.30 17.22
C LYS A 114 7.29 -5.60 16.86
N SER A 115 8.25 -5.50 15.96
CA SER A 115 9.13 -6.62 15.55
C SER A 115 10.59 -6.21 15.55
N GLY A 116 11.49 -7.18 15.38
CA GLY A 116 12.92 -6.94 15.26
C GLY A 116 13.73 -7.31 16.51
N MET A 117 13.08 -7.58 17.65
CA MET A 117 13.75 -7.88 18.93
C MET A 117 14.70 -9.08 18.90
N SER A 118 14.53 -10.01 17.95
CA SER A 118 15.42 -11.17 17.79
C SER A 118 16.53 -10.97 16.73
N LEU A 119 16.51 -9.86 16.00
CA LEU A 119 17.45 -9.62 14.91
C LEU A 119 18.92 -9.58 15.36
N TYR A 120 19.20 -9.19 16.60
CA TYR A 120 20.55 -9.19 17.14
C TYR A 120 21.19 -10.60 17.20
N LYS A 121 20.36 -11.66 17.17
CA LYS A 121 20.80 -13.07 17.12
C LYS A 121 21.07 -13.57 15.70
N THR A 122 20.70 -12.82 14.67
CA THR A 122 20.92 -13.21 13.28
C THR A 122 22.36 -12.89 12.83
N PRO A 123 22.86 -13.50 11.75
CA PRO A 123 24.17 -13.19 11.21
C PRO A 123 24.38 -11.70 10.92
N VAL A 124 25.59 -11.20 11.07
CA VAL A 124 25.92 -9.78 10.88
C VAL A 124 25.68 -9.29 9.43
N ASN A 125 25.74 -10.17 8.46
CA ASN A 125 25.46 -9.86 7.06
C ASN A 125 23.96 -9.97 6.68
N ASN A 126 23.07 -10.17 7.64
CA ASN A 126 21.64 -10.15 7.38
C ASN A 126 21.19 -8.71 7.08
N PRO A 127 20.63 -8.43 5.89
CA PRO A 127 20.28 -7.06 5.48
C PRO A 127 19.19 -6.43 6.35
N VAL A 128 18.25 -7.23 6.87
CA VAL A 128 17.20 -6.73 7.76
C VAL A 128 17.80 -6.30 9.10
N ARG A 129 18.70 -7.13 9.67
CA ARG A 129 19.45 -6.79 10.89
C ARG A 129 20.23 -5.49 10.72
N GLU A 130 20.94 -5.35 9.60
CA GLU A 130 21.75 -4.18 9.33
C GLU A 130 20.91 -2.91 9.16
N ASN A 131 19.78 -3.02 8.48
CA ASN A 131 18.84 -1.91 8.37
C ASN A 131 18.33 -1.45 9.75
N TYR A 132 17.95 -2.38 10.64
CA TYR A 132 17.53 -2.05 12.00
C TYR A 132 18.69 -1.42 12.79
N ARG A 133 19.91 -1.93 12.63
CA ARG A 133 21.10 -1.35 13.29
C ARG A 133 21.29 0.11 12.89
N ILE A 134 21.24 0.42 11.61
CA ILE A 134 21.44 1.79 11.09
C ILE A 134 20.32 2.70 11.56
N THR A 135 19.06 2.29 11.42
CA THR A 135 17.91 3.12 11.76
C THR A 135 17.74 3.34 13.26
N LYS A 136 18.37 2.53 14.11
CA LYS A 136 18.32 2.64 15.57
C LYS A 136 19.63 3.19 16.19
N GLY A 137 20.31 4.06 15.48
CA GLY A 137 21.50 4.75 15.99
C GLY A 137 22.74 3.85 16.07
N ASN A 138 22.91 2.98 15.10
CA ASN A 138 24.02 2.03 14.98
C ASN A 138 24.11 0.98 16.10
N THR A 139 23.03 0.74 16.80
CA THR A 139 22.93 -0.27 17.85
C THR A 139 21.91 -1.35 17.50
N ILE A 140 22.17 -2.57 17.97
CA ILE A 140 21.20 -3.65 17.90
C ILE A 140 21.33 -4.55 19.12
N GLY A 141 20.19 -4.84 19.76
CA GLY A 141 20.13 -5.62 21.00
C GLY A 141 18.72 -6.18 21.25
N PRO A 142 18.51 -6.82 22.43
CA PRO A 142 17.24 -7.46 22.75
C PRO A 142 16.04 -6.50 22.80
N SER A 143 16.28 -5.21 22.99
CA SER A 143 15.23 -4.17 23.01
C SER A 143 15.04 -3.48 21.66
N THR A 144 15.88 -3.78 20.66
CA THR A 144 15.78 -3.14 19.34
C THR A 144 14.52 -3.61 18.63
N SER A 145 13.58 -2.70 18.44
CA SER A 145 12.33 -2.99 17.77
C SER A 145 11.84 -1.81 16.95
N HIS A 146 10.97 -2.07 16.01
CA HIS A 146 10.26 -1.05 15.25
C HIS A 146 8.80 -1.44 15.04
N HIS A 147 7.97 -0.44 14.81
CA HIS A 147 6.57 -0.66 14.44
C HIS A 147 6.49 -1.41 13.12
N SER A 148 5.58 -2.38 13.04
CA SER A 148 5.44 -3.31 11.90
C SER A 148 4.23 -2.96 11.04
N MET A 149 4.08 -1.69 10.69
CA MET A 149 2.92 -1.17 9.98
C MET A 149 2.76 -1.82 8.60
N ASP A 150 3.81 -1.77 7.80
CA ASP A 150 3.83 -2.31 6.43
C ASP A 150 3.71 -3.84 6.44
N GLN A 151 4.40 -4.48 7.38
CA GLN A 151 4.38 -5.94 7.55
C GLN A 151 2.98 -6.43 7.94
N CYS A 152 2.27 -5.69 8.79
CA CYS A 152 0.89 -6.03 9.16
C CYS A 152 -0.05 -5.92 7.96
N ALA A 153 0.08 -4.86 7.16
CA ALA A 153 -0.70 -4.72 5.93
C ALA A 153 -0.38 -5.84 4.93
N ALA A 154 0.91 -6.16 4.74
CA ALA A 154 1.34 -7.24 3.85
C ALA A 154 0.82 -8.60 4.33
N TYR A 155 0.90 -8.86 5.63
CA TYR A 155 0.40 -10.10 6.23
C TYR A 155 -1.11 -10.25 6.02
N TYR A 156 -1.87 -9.18 6.24
CA TYR A 156 -3.29 -9.16 5.97
C TYR A 156 -3.61 -9.35 4.48
N ALA A 157 -2.83 -8.72 3.58
CA ALA A 157 -3.02 -8.87 2.14
C ALA A 157 -2.91 -10.34 1.69
N VAL A 158 -1.99 -11.09 2.29
CA VAL A 158 -1.73 -12.51 1.94
C VAL A 158 -2.68 -13.46 2.68
N ARG A 159 -2.94 -13.23 3.96
CA ARG A 159 -3.62 -14.19 4.84
C ARG A 159 -5.06 -13.79 5.18
N GLY A 160 -5.43 -12.53 5.00
CA GLY A 160 -6.74 -12.02 5.41
C GLY A 160 -6.94 -12.08 6.94
N ALA A 161 -8.19 -12.00 7.36
CA ALA A 161 -8.58 -12.04 8.77
C ALA A 161 -8.46 -13.42 9.44
N GLN A 162 -8.18 -14.47 8.66
CA GLN A 162 -8.11 -15.85 9.18
C GLN A 162 -6.90 -16.14 10.08
N THR A 163 -6.00 -15.17 10.20
CA THR A 163 -4.74 -15.35 10.93
C THR A 163 -4.87 -15.25 12.44
N GLY A 164 -6.00 -14.76 12.95
CA GLY A 164 -6.16 -14.43 14.36
C GLY A 164 -5.34 -13.24 14.85
N LEU A 165 -4.60 -12.56 13.96
CA LEU A 165 -3.78 -11.39 14.30
C LEU A 165 -4.44 -10.07 13.93
N GLN A 166 -5.39 -10.09 13.01
CA GLN A 166 -6.09 -8.90 12.53
C GLN A 166 -7.55 -9.23 12.23
N ARG A 167 -8.41 -8.26 12.45
CA ARG A 167 -9.84 -8.35 12.16
C ARG A 167 -10.34 -7.10 11.46
N VAL A 168 -11.39 -7.24 10.67
CA VAL A 168 -12.16 -6.10 10.18
C VAL A 168 -13.01 -5.58 11.33
N THR A 169 -12.76 -4.34 11.76
CA THR A 169 -13.43 -3.73 12.92
C THR A 169 -14.53 -2.77 12.53
N ALA A 170 -14.45 -2.19 11.35
CA ALA A 170 -15.48 -1.27 10.87
C ALA A 170 -15.53 -1.28 9.34
N HIS A 171 -16.70 -0.96 8.81
CA HIS A 171 -16.89 -0.54 7.42
C HIS A 171 -17.40 0.89 7.41
N GLY A 172 -17.10 1.63 6.35
CA GLY A 172 -17.42 3.05 6.26
C GLY A 172 -16.71 3.70 5.10
N SER A 173 -16.36 4.95 5.25
CA SER A 173 -15.58 5.67 4.25
C SER A 173 -14.47 6.48 4.88
N TRP A 174 -13.32 6.52 4.21
CA TRP A 174 -12.29 7.49 4.50
C TRP A 174 -12.70 8.83 3.89
N VAL A 175 -12.84 9.84 4.73
CA VAL A 175 -13.01 11.22 4.31
C VAL A 175 -11.63 11.84 4.30
N LEU A 176 -11.11 12.10 3.11
CA LEU A 176 -9.84 12.77 2.94
C LEU A 176 -10.08 14.27 2.88
N GLY A 177 -9.40 15.00 3.75
CA GLY A 177 -9.41 16.46 3.65
C GLY A 177 -8.65 16.95 2.41
N ALA A 178 -9.00 18.13 1.94
CA ALA A 178 -8.27 18.79 0.87
C ALA A 178 -6.99 19.44 1.42
N GLY A 179 -5.82 19.04 0.88
CA GLY A 179 -4.53 19.65 1.20
C GLY A 179 -3.52 18.74 1.91
N PHE A 180 -2.31 19.26 2.08
CA PHE A 180 -1.10 18.54 2.50
C PHE A 180 -1.14 17.97 3.93
N ASN A 181 -1.87 18.61 4.83
CA ASN A 181 -1.92 18.31 6.26
C ASN A 181 -3.32 17.92 6.74
N THR A 182 -4.15 17.41 5.84
CA THR A 182 -5.52 17.10 6.21
C THR A 182 -5.60 15.71 6.79
N TYR A 183 -6.17 15.64 7.96
CA TYR A 183 -6.42 14.40 8.66
C TYR A 183 -7.47 13.58 7.90
N ASN A 184 -7.13 12.33 7.64
CA ASN A 184 -8.08 11.37 7.13
C ASN A 184 -9.00 10.98 8.29
N VAL A 185 -10.27 11.27 8.16
CA VAL A 185 -11.27 10.92 9.16
C VAL A 185 -12.05 9.70 8.66
N TRP A 186 -12.11 8.69 9.51
CA TRP A 186 -13.02 7.57 9.29
C TRP A 186 -14.44 8.01 9.60
N ASN A 187 -15.35 7.86 8.64
CA ASN A 187 -16.77 8.15 8.83
C ASN A 187 -17.59 6.87 8.70
N SER A 188 -18.03 6.34 9.83
CA SER A 188 -18.87 5.15 9.91
C SER A 188 -20.31 5.40 9.42
N ASN A 189 -20.76 6.65 9.33
CA ASN A 189 -22.09 7.01 8.89
C ASN A 189 -22.23 7.08 7.36
N ILE A 190 -21.13 7.09 6.63
CA ILE A 190 -21.14 7.01 5.18
C ILE A 190 -21.12 5.54 4.80
N ASN A 191 -22.27 5.03 4.41
CA ASN A 191 -22.41 3.66 3.95
C ASN A 191 -21.84 3.51 2.52
N LYS A 192 -20.54 3.64 2.37
CA LYS A 192 -19.81 3.18 1.19
C LYS A 192 -19.33 1.77 1.51
N PRO A 193 -19.93 0.72 0.98
CA PRO A 193 -19.70 -0.67 1.42
C PRO A 193 -18.32 -1.20 1.11
N MET A 194 -17.46 -0.39 0.51
CA MET A 194 -16.20 -0.81 -0.06
C MET A 194 -14.96 -0.39 0.73
N HIS A 195 -15.11 0.33 1.85
CA HIS A 195 -13.99 0.69 2.71
C HIS A 195 -14.10 -0.04 4.04
N PHE A 196 -12.99 -0.63 4.45
CA PHE A 196 -12.90 -1.41 5.68
C PHE A 196 -11.70 -0.96 6.51
N LYS A 197 -11.90 -0.87 7.81
CA LYS A 197 -10.83 -0.68 8.77
C LYS A 197 -10.40 -2.04 9.31
N VAL A 198 -9.10 -2.29 9.36
CA VAL A 198 -8.51 -3.54 9.85
C VAL A 198 -7.61 -3.21 11.02
N ASP A 199 -7.93 -3.73 12.20
CA ASP A 199 -7.17 -3.52 13.42
C ASP A 199 -6.46 -4.83 13.84
N ALA A 200 -5.34 -4.70 14.54
CA ALA A 200 -4.70 -5.81 15.23
C ALA A 200 -5.58 -6.28 16.40
N ILE A 201 -5.49 -7.56 16.75
CA ILE A 201 -6.15 -8.18 17.88
C ILE A 201 -5.22 -8.13 19.10
#